data_a45254cf28aaf22fdd669c14742b087c
#
_entry.id   a45254cf28aaf22fdd669c14742b087c
#
_cell.length_a   1.000
_cell.length_b   1.000
_cell.length_c   1.000
_cell.angle_alpha   90.00
_cell.angle_beta   90.00
_cell.angle_gamma   90.00
#
_symmetry.space_group_name_H-M   'P 1'
#
loop_
_entity.id
_entity.type
_entity.pdbx_description
1 polymer ?
#
loop_
_entity_poly.entity_id
_entity_poly.type
_entity_poly.pdbx_seq_one_letter_code
_entity_poly.pdbx_strand_id
1 'polypeptide(L)'
;ESLISAAPALSQQAVDQEWSYMDFLEHLLHEEKLARHQRKQAMYTRMAAFPAVKTFEEYDFTFATGAPQKQLQSLRSLSFIERNENIVLLGPSGVGKTHLAIAMGYEAVRAGIKVRFTTAADLLLQLSTAQRQGRYKTTLQRGVMAPRLLIIDEIGYLPFSQEEAKLFFQVIAKRYEKSAMILTSNLPFGQWDQTFAGDAA
;
A
#
# COMPACT_ATOMS: atom_id res chain seq x y z
N GLU A 1 1.15 21.33 19.29
CA GLU A 1 1.78 22.43 18.48
C GLU A 1 0.77 23.04 17.49
N SER A 2 0.01 22.24 16.73
CA SER A 2 -0.95 22.77 15.76
C SER A 2 -2.08 23.60 16.38
N LEU A 3 -2.62 23.19 17.53
CA LEU A 3 -3.62 23.95 18.26
C LEU A 3 -3.09 25.33 18.70
N ILE A 4 -1.87 25.37 19.23
CA ILE A 4 -1.25 26.60 19.71
C ILE A 4 -1.02 27.57 18.56
N SER A 5 -0.59 27.08 17.39
CA SER A 5 -0.37 27.91 16.21
C SER A 5 -1.64 28.38 15.53
N ALA A 6 -2.74 27.61 15.57
CA ALA A 6 -4.02 27.97 14.99
C ALA A 6 -4.87 28.88 15.91
N ALA A 7 -4.71 28.79 17.22
CA ALA A 7 -5.54 29.47 18.20
C ALA A 7 -5.64 30.99 18.01
N PRO A 8 -4.56 31.74 17.73
CA PRO A 8 -4.67 33.20 17.55
C PRO A 8 -5.54 33.58 16.36
N ALA A 9 -5.40 32.92 15.21
CA ALA A 9 -6.19 33.20 14.02
C ALA A 9 -7.65 32.83 14.22
N LEU A 10 -7.92 31.67 14.82
CA LEU A 10 -9.30 31.23 15.14
C LEU A 10 -9.95 32.13 16.21
N SER A 11 -9.19 32.63 17.17
CA SER A 11 -9.68 33.56 18.18
C SER A 11 -10.14 34.87 17.53
N GLN A 12 -9.35 35.42 16.61
CA GLN A 12 -9.75 36.62 15.88
C GLN A 12 -11.01 36.38 15.03
N GLN A 13 -11.05 35.26 14.33
CA GLN A 13 -12.20 34.87 13.52
C GLN A 13 -13.46 34.67 14.37
N ALA A 14 -13.32 34.11 15.57
CA ALA A 14 -14.42 33.95 16.50
C ALA A 14 -15.03 35.30 16.95
N VAL A 15 -14.18 36.32 17.17
CA VAL A 15 -14.63 37.69 17.47
C VAL A 15 -15.35 38.30 16.29
N ASP A 16 -14.78 38.20 15.08
CA ASP A 16 -15.30 38.80 13.86
C ASP A 16 -16.65 38.18 13.42
N GLN A 17 -16.85 36.90 13.74
CA GLN A 17 -18.08 36.14 13.38
C GLN A 17 -19.02 35.88 14.56
N GLU A 18 -18.73 36.49 15.71
CA GLU A 18 -19.57 36.37 16.93
C GLU A 18 -19.82 34.90 17.36
N TRP A 19 -18.80 34.06 17.28
CA TRP A 19 -18.91 32.67 17.69
C TRP A 19 -19.17 32.51 19.18
N SER A 20 -19.99 31.51 19.53
CA SER A 20 -20.08 31.07 20.91
C SER A 20 -18.76 30.37 21.35
N TYR A 21 -18.55 30.22 22.65
CA TYR A 21 -17.42 29.46 23.19
C TYR A 21 -17.40 28.01 22.69
N MET A 22 -18.56 27.42 22.48
CA MET A 22 -18.69 26.07 21.97
C MET A 22 -18.26 25.98 20.48
N ASP A 23 -18.70 26.96 19.66
CA ASP A 23 -18.28 27.05 18.25
C ASP A 23 -16.76 27.21 18.13
N PHE A 24 -16.16 28.06 18.96
CA PHE A 24 -14.72 28.27 19.01
C PHE A 24 -13.98 26.96 19.37
N LEU A 25 -14.49 26.24 20.39
CA LEU A 25 -13.92 24.94 20.78
C LEU A 25 -14.04 23.91 19.66
N GLU A 26 -15.17 23.85 19.00
CA GLU A 26 -15.40 22.93 17.87
C GLU A 26 -14.41 23.19 16.73
N HIS A 27 -14.22 24.45 16.33
CA HIS A 27 -13.27 24.82 15.30
C HIS A 27 -11.81 24.48 15.69
N LEU A 28 -11.43 24.73 16.95
CA LEU A 28 -10.11 24.35 17.46
C LEU A 28 -9.89 22.83 17.39
N LEU A 29 -10.85 22.04 17.82
CA LEU A 29 -10.78 20.57 17.77
C LEU A 29 -10.77 20.06 16.33
N HIS A 30 -11.50 20.72 15.43
CA HIS A 30 -11.49 20.40 14.01
C HIS A 30 -10.09 20.60 13.40
N GLU A 31 -9.44 21.73 13.66
CA GLU A 31 -8.07 22.01 13.22
C GLU A 31 -7.06 20.96 13.71
N GLU A 32 -7.14 20.57 14.97
CA GLU A 32 -6.26 19.53 15.52
C GLU A 32 -6.54 18.17 14.86
N LYS A 33 -7.80 17.84 14.61
CA LYS A 33 -8.20 16.62 13.91
C LYS A 33 -7.61 16.58 12.49
N LEU A 34 -7.70 17.69 11.75
CA LEU A 34 -7.12 17.82 10.42
C LEU A 34 -5.59 17.67 10.45
N ALA A 35 -4.93 18.37 11.36
CA ALA A 35 -3.49 18.32 11.50
C ALA A 35 -2.97 16.92 11.88
N ARG A 36 -3.71 16.21 12.75
CA ARG A 36 -3.41 14.80 13.09
C ARG A 36 -3.59 13.88 11.89
N HIS A 37 -4.67 14.09 11.12
CA HIS A 37 -4.92 13.31 9.92
C HIS A 37 -3.81 13.50 8.89
N GLN A 38 -3.41 14.74 8.62
CA GLN A 38 -2.32 15.06 7.70
C GLN A 38 -0.98 14.45 8.14
N ARG A 39 -0.63 14.56 9.43
CA ARG A 39 0.58 13.96 9.99
C ARG A 39 0.58 12.43 9.85
N LYS A 40 -0.56 11.79 10.14
CA LYS A 40 -0.74 10.34 9.99
C LYS A 40 -0.59 9.93 8.53
N GLN A 41 -1.20 10.66 7.61
CA GLN A 41 -1.13 10.40 6.17
C GLN A 41 0.31 10.54 5.66
N ALA A 42 1.01 11.62 6.02
CA ALA A 42 2.41 11.83 5.65
C ALA A 42 3.32 10.71 6.19
N MET A 43 3.11 10.30 7.44
CA MET A 43 3.83 9.19 8.05
C MET A 43 3.56 7.87 7.31
N TYR A 44 2.31 7.56 7.00
CA TYR A 44 1.94 6.31 6.31
C TYR A 44 2.44 6.29 4.87
N THR A 45 2.41 7.42 4.16
CA THR A 45 2.99 7.54 2.81
C THR A 45 4.49 7.21 2.84
N ARG A 46 5.22 7.76 3.79
CA ARG A 46 6.65 7.46 3.96
C ARG A 46 6.90 6.00 4.33
N MET A 47 6.09 5.43 5.23
CA MET A 47 6.21 4.02 5.64
C MET A 47 5.84 3.04 4.55
N ALA A 48 4.98 3.44 3.62
CA ALA A 48 4.56 2.60 2.50
C ALA A 48 5.72 2.33 1.53
N ALA A 49 6.72 3.20 1.49
CA ALA A 49 7.91 3.06 0.65
C ALA A 49 7.59 2.95 -0.85
N PHE A 50 6.61 3.72 -1.33
CA PHE A 50 6.35 3.80 -2.77
C PHE A 50 7.56 4.36 -3.50
N PRO A 51 7.95 3.80 -4.67
CA PRO A 51 9.05 4.34 -5.48
C PRO A 51 8.72 5.75 -6.02
N ALA A 52 7.46 6.02 -6.27
CA ALA A 52 6.90 7.33 -6.60
C ALA A 52 5.43 7.34 -6.21
N VAL A 53 4.87 8.50 -5.90
CA VAL A 53 3.41 8.63 -5.73
C VAL A 53 2.78 8.59 -7.12
N LYS A 54 1.75 7.75 -7.27
CA LYS A 54 0.92 7.61 -8.46
C LYS A 54 -0.54 7.66 -8.04
N THR A 55 -1.37 8.29 -8.87
CA THR A 55 -2.80 8.45 -8.60
C THR A 55 -3.65 7.83 -9.70
N PHE A 56 -4.93 7.59 -9.42
CA PHE A 56 -5.88 7.12 -10.43
C PHE A 56 -6.16 8.18 -11.49
N GLU A 57 -6.06 9.45 -11.13
CA GLU A 57 -6.27 10.59 -12.02
C GLU A 57 -5.17 10.67 -13.10
N GLU A 58 -3.95 10.24 -12.74
CA GLU A 58 -2.80 10.19 -13.67
C GLU A 58 -2.76 8.90 -14.50
N TYR A 59 -3.66 7.94 -14.21
CA TYR A 59 -3.67 6.65 -14.92
C TYR A 59 -4.40 6.77 -16.26
N ASP A 60 -3.70 6.47 -17.34
CA ASP A 60 -4.29 6.43 -18.67
C ASP A 60 -4.99 5.08 -18.94
N PHE A 61 -6.31 5.07 -18.77
CA PHE A 61 -7.14 3.89 -19.01
C PHE A 61 -7.17 3.45 -20.47
N THR A 62 -6.72 4.29 -21.42
CA THR A 62 -6.69 3.94 -22.85
C THR A 62 -5.56 2.98 -23.19
N PHE A 63 -4.49 2.96 -22.39
CA PHE A 63 -3.38 2.03 -22.52
C PHE A 63 -3.73 0.58 -22.06
N ALA A 64 -4.68 0.45 -21.18
CA ALA A 64 -5.07 -0.85 -20.62
C ALA A 64 -6.20 -1.48 -21.46
N THR A 65 -5.92 -1.84 -22.70
CA THR A 65 -6.90 -2.36 -23.66
C THR A 65 -7.61 -3.67 -23.24
N GLY A 66 -7.16 -4.33 -22.18
CA GLY A 66 -7.74 -5.59 -21.66
C GLY A 66 -8.39 -5.49 -20.29
N ALA A 67 -8.27 -4.35 -19.59
CA ALA A 67 -8.82 -4.21 -18.24
C ALA A 67 -10.14 -3.43 -18.27
N PRO A 68 -11.25 -3.99 -17.72
CA PRO A 68 -12.52 -3.30 -17.67
C PRO A 68 -12.41 -2.05 -16.80
N GLN A 69 -12.51 -0.86 -17.39
CA GLN A 69 -12.38 0.43 -16.67
C GLN A 69 -13.31 0.51 -15.47
N LYS A 70 -14.55 0.01 -15.59
CA LYS A 70 -15.51 -0.02 -14.48
C LYS A 70 -15.00 -0.86 -13.30
N GLN A 71 -14.37 -1.99 -13.59
CA GLN A 71 -13.80 -2.86 -12.55
C GLN A 71 -12.63 -2.20 -11.85
N LEU A 72 -11.72 -1.57 -12.60
CA LEU A 72 -10.59 -0.84 -12.03
C LEU A 72 -11.04 0.34 -11.17
N GLN A 73 -12.07 1.08 -11.62
CA GLN A 73 -12.64 2.16 -10.81
C GLN A 73 -13.33 1.65 -9.53
N SER A 74 -13.95 0.46 -9.56
CA SER A 74 -14.55 -0.12 -8.35
C SER A 74 -13.51 -0.43 -7.27
N LEU A 75 -12.25 -0.68 -7.65
CA LEU A 75 -11.15 -0.92 -6.71
C LEU A 75 -10.78 0.33 -5.87
N ARG A 76 -11.16 1.52 -6.32
CA ARG A 76 -11.01 2.78 -5.54
C ARG A 76 -11.80 2.77 -4.24
N SER A 77 -12.87 1.99 -4.17
CA SER A 77 -13.65 1.85 -2.93
C SER A 77 -12.88 1.19 -1.78
N LEU A 78 -11.76 0.53 -2.09
CA LEU A 78 -10.91 -0.20 -1.15
C LEU A 78 -11.62 -1.33 -0.39
N SER A 79 -12.82 -1.71 -0.82
CA SER A 79 -13.62 -2.76 -0.16
C SER A 79 -12.92 -4.13 -0.12
N PHE A 80 -12.02 -4.39 -1.07
CA PHE A 80 -11.19 -5.60 -1.08
C PHE A 80 -10.27 -5.69 0.15
N ILE A 81 -9.83 -4.54 0.70
CA ILE A 81 -9.00 -4.50 1.91
C ILE A 81 -9.82 -4.93 3.13
N GLU A 82 -11.07 -4.48 3.22
CA GLU A 82 -11.97 -4.85 4.32
C GLU A 82 -12.32 -6.34 4.29
N ARG A 83 -12.50 -6.89 3.07
CA ARG A 83 -12.78 -8.31 2.85
C ARG A 83 -11.55 -9.21 2.87
N ASN A 84 -10.34 -8.64 3.09
CA ASN A 84 -9.05 -9.35 3.04
C ASN A 84 -8.83 -10.10 1.70
N GLU A 85 -9.33 -9.54 0.61
CA GLU A 85 -9.18 -10.10 -0.74
C GLU A 85 -7.86 -9.69 -1.37
N ASN A 86 -7.34 -10.54 -2.25
CA ASN A 86 -6.13 -10.29 -2.99
C ASN A 86 -6.45 -9.86 -4.41
N ILE A 87 -5.68 -8.91 -4.93
CA ILE A 87 -5.73 -8.47 -6.33
C ILE A 87 -4.45 -8.94 -7.01
N VAL A 88 -4.60 -9.55 -8.18
CA VAL A 88 -3.47 -9.93 -9.02
C VAL A 88 -3.58 -9.21 -10.35
N LEU A 89 -2.58 -8.38 -10.67
CA LEU A 89 -2.47 -7.63 -11.91
C LEU A 89 -1.46 -8.33 -12.83
N LEU A 90 -1.96 -8.94 -13.88
CA LEU A 90 -1.18 -9.67 -14.88
C LEU A 90 -1.15 -8.91 -16.20
N GLY A 91 -0.03 -8.97 -16.88
CA GLY A 91 0.12 -8.38 -18.22
C GLY A 91 1.57 -8.03 -18.55
N PRO A 92 1.87 -7.70 -19.82
CA PRO A 92 3.21 -7.37 -20.25
C PRO A 92 3.78 -6.14 -19.51
N SER A 93 5.09 -5.94 -19.60
CA SER A 93 5.74 -4.75 -19.06
C SER A 93 5.20 -3.49 -19.72
N GLY A 94 5.14 -2.38 -18.99
CA GLY A 94 4.73 -1.07 -19.51
C GLY A 94 3.23 -0.80 -19.57
N VAL A 95 2.35 -1.77 -19.28
CA VAL A 95 0.87 -1.54 -19.32
C VAL A 95 0.29 -0.85 -18.09
N GLY A 96 1.11 -0.39 -17.17
CA GLY A 96 0.66 0.40 -16.01
C GLY A 96 0.26 -0.40 -14.76
N LYS A 97 0.61 -1.70 -14.63
CA LYS A 97 0.30 -2.52 -13.44
C LYS A 97 0.83 -1.90 -12.14
N THR A 98 2.10 -1.54 -12.13
CA THR A 98 2.76 -0.90 -10.98
C THR A 98 2.12 0.45 -10.65
N HIS A 99 1.80 1.26 -11.66
CA HIS A 99 1.09 2.52 -11.47
C HIS A 99 -0.25 2.27 -10.75
N LEU A 100 -1.03 1.31 -11.25
CA LEU A 100 -2.34 0.99 -10.68
C LEU A 100 -2.23 0.45 -9.24
N ALA A 101 -1.24 -0.42 -8.98
CA ALA A 101 -0.96 -0.93 -7.65
C ALA A 101 -0.60 0.19 -6.65
N ILE A 102 0.26 1.14 -7.07
CA ILE A 102 0.63 2.30 -6.26
C ILE A 102 -0.57 3.23 -6.06
N ALA A 103 -1.38 3.48 -7.09
CA ALA A 103 -2.57 4.34 -6.99
C ALA A 103 -3.57 3.78 -5.97
N MET A 104 -3.84 2.47 -5.98
CA MET A 104 -4.66 1.81 -4.95
C MET A 104 -4.03 1.92 -3.56
N GLY A 105 -2.72 1.72 -3.45
CA GLY A 105 -1.99 1.86 -2.19
C GLY A 105 -2.02 3.28 -1.64
N TYR A 106 -1.91 4.28 -2.50
CA TYR A 106 -1.97 5.69 -2.11
C TYR A 106 -3.38 6.10 -1.65
N GLU A 107 -4.43 5.66 -2.36
CA GLU A 107 -5.81 5.83 -1.87
C GLU A 107 -6.02 5.19 -0.50
N ALA A 108 -5.46 4.00 -0.27
CA ALA A 108 -5.52 3.35 1.04
C ALA A 108 -4.81 4.15 2.13
N VAL A 109 -3.64 4.72 1.83
CA VAL A 109 -2.93 5.63 2.77
C VAL A 109 -3.77 6.87 3.08
N ARG A 110 -4.41 7.48 2.07
CA ARG A 110 -5.31 8.62 2.24
C ARG A 110 -6.50 8.28 3.14
N ALA A 111 -7.00 7.05 3.03
CA ALA A 111 -8.05 6.52 3.92
C ALA A 111 -7.53 6.15 5.33
N GLY A 112 -6.26 6.38 5.64
CA GLY A 112 -5.66 6.09 6.94
C GLY A 112 -5.29 4.62 7.15
N ILE A 113 -5.18 3.86 6.08
CA ILE A 113 -4.79 2.44 6.08
C ILE A 113 -3.26 2.32 5.96
N LYS A 114 -2.67 1.45 6.76
CA LYS A 114 -1.24 1.18 6.70
C LYS A 114 -0.92 0.28 5.51
N VAL A 115 -0.09 0.78 4.60
CA VAL A 115 0.33 0.11 3.36
C VAL A 115 1.83 -0.12 3.38
N ARG A 116 2.28 -1.17 2.72
CA ARG A 116 3.67 -1.39 2.35
C ARG A 116 3.77 -1.79 0.89
N PHE A 117 4.66 -1.11 0.16
CA PHE A 117 5.10 -1.47 -1.18
C PHE A 117 6.48 -2.11 -1.11
N THR A 118 6.70 -3.16 -1.89
CA THR A 118 8.02 -3.79 -2.11
C THR A 118 8.01 -4.51 -3.45
N THR A 119 9.18 -4.69 -4.06
CA THR A 119 9.33 -5.66 -5.15
C THR A 119 9.45 -7.07 -4.57
N ALA A 120 9.18 -8.09 -5.38
CA ALA A 120 9.39 -9.48 -4.96
C ALA A 120 10.86 -9.73 -4.60
N ALA A 121 11.79 -9.24 -5.42
CA ALA A 121 13.22 -9.39 -5.18
C ALA A 121 13.67 -8.74 -3.86
N ASP A 122 13.26 -7.49 -3.59
CA ASP A 122 13.62 -6.79 -2.35
C ASP A 122 13.03 -7.46 -1.11
N LEU A 123 11.79 -7.94 -1.20
CA LEU A 123 11.13 -8.66 -0.12
C LEU A 123 11.92 -9.91 0.26
N LEU A 124 12.28 -10.72 -0.73
CA LEU A 124 13.00 -11.97 -0.52
C LEU A 124 14.42 -11.73 -0.02
N LEU A 125 15.11 -10.74 -0.57
CA LEU A 125 16.44 -10.32 -0.08
C LEU A 125 16.36 -9.87 1.39
N GLN A 126 15.35 -9.09 1.75
CA GLN A 126 15.15 -8.63 3.13
C GLN A 126 14.87 -9.81 4.07
N LEU A 127 14.01 -10.75 3.69
CA LEU A 127 13.64 -11.89 4.52
C LEU A 127 14.80 -12.89 4.65
N SER A 128 15.51 -13.21 3.58
CA SER A 128 16.68 -14.10 3.61
C SER A 128 17.83 -13.52 4.44
N THR A 129 18.05 -12.21 4.33
CA THR A 129 19.05 -11.50 5.16
C THR A 129 18.65 -11.52 6.63
N ALA A 130 17.38 -11.25 6.93
CA ALA A 130 16.87 -11.31 8.30
C ALA A 130 16.95 -12.72 8.90
N GLN A 131 16.76 -13.75 8.09
CA GLN A 131 16.90 -15.15 8.50
C GLN A 131 18.36 -15.45 8.90
N ARG A 132 19.32 -15.08 8.07
CA ARG A 132 20.77 -15.22 8.37
C ARG A 132 21.19 -14.47 9.64
N GLN A 133 20.52 -13.36 9.95
CA GLN A 133 20.80 -12.52 11.13
C GLN A 133 19.97 -12.89 12.36
N GLY A 134 19.17 -13.97 12.32
CA GLY A 134 18.31 -14.37 13.43
C GLY A 134 17.14 -13.42 13.74
N ARG A 135 16.82 -12.48 12.82
CA ARG A 135 15.77 -11.46 12.98
C ARG A 135 14.53 -11.69 12.12
N TYR A 136 14.42 -12.87 11.52
CA TYR A 136 13.34 -13.21 10.59
C TYR A 136 11.93 -12.89 11.15
N LYS A 137 11.65 -13.38 12.37
CA LYS A 137 10.35 -13.21 13.01
C LYS A 137 9.95 -11.73 13.15
N THR A 138 10.86 -10.91 13.60
CA THR A 138 10.63 -9.46 13.78
C THR A 138 10.45 -8.76 12.44
N THR A 139 11.28 -9.08 11.44
CA THR A 139 11.20 -8.51 10.10
C THR A 139 9.89 -8.90 9.42
N LEU A 140 9.50 -10.17 9.50
CA LEU A 140 8.23 -10.66 8.98
C LEU A 140 7.04 -9.94 9.64
N GLN A 141 7.04 -9.83 10.97
CA GLN A 141 5.95 -9.16 11.69
C GLN A 141 5.81 -7.69 11.31
N ARG A 142 6.90 -6.95 11.25
CA ARG A 142 6.87 -5.50 10.96
C ARG A 142 6.66 -5.20 9.48
N GLY A 143 7.33 -5.92 8.60
CA GLY A 143 7.36 -5.65 7.17
C GLY A 143 6.22 -6.31 6.39
N VAL A 144 5.77 -7.49 6.83
CA VAL A 144 4.80 -8.29 6.09
C VAL A 144 3.44 -8.32 6.78
N MET A 145 3.40 -8.55 8.09
CA MET A 145 2.13 -8.77 8.80
C MET A 145 1.47 -7.46 9.30
N ALA A 146 2.25 -6.46 9.67
CA ALA A 146 1.72 -5.21 10.23
C ALA A 146 0.96 -4.32 9.24
N PRO A 147 1.32 -4.21 7.93
CA PRO A 147 0.51 -3.48 6.96
C PRO A 147 -0.83 -4.18 6.69
N ARG A 148 -1.93 -3.41 6.65
CA ARG A 148 -3.24 -3.93 6.22
C ARG A 148 -3.26 -4.28 4.72
N LEU A 149 -2.50 -3.54 3.92
CA LEU A 149 -2.28 -3.80 2.50
C LEU A 149 -0.79 -3.98 2.23
N LEU A 150 -0.42 -5.09 1.61
CA LEU A 150 0.93 -5.37 1.11
C LEU A 150 0.90 -5.42 -0.41
N ILE A 151 1.74 -4.61 -1.05
CA ILE A 151 1.93 -4.61 -2.49
C ILE A 151 3.26 -5.30 -2.78
N ILE A 152 3.22 -6.37 -3.56
CA ILE A 152 4.41 -7.09 -4.04
C ILE A 152 4.46 -6.95 -5.56
N ASP A 153 5.38 -6.14 -6.03
CA ASP A 153 5.55 -5.80 -7.44
C ASP A 153 6.59 -6.69 -8.12
N GLU A 154 6.49 -6.85 -9.43
CA GLU A 154 7.47 -7.53 -10.29
C GLU A 154 7.70 -9.02 -9.95
N ILE A 155 6.63 -9.75 -9.60
CA ILE A 155 6.73 -11.20 -9.42
C ILE A 155 7.02 -11.86 -10.77
N GLY A 156 8.03 -12.74 -10.81
CA GLY A 156 8.42 -13.48 -12.00
C GLY A 156 9.34 -12.73 -12.96
N TYR A 157 9.80 -11.52 -12.60
CA TYR A 157 10.81 -10.81 -13.38
C TYR A 157 12.16 -11.53 -13.37
N LEU A 158 12.52 -12.12 -12.24
CA LEU A 158 13.64 -13.03 -12.07
C LEU A 158 13.14 -14.34 -11.44
N PRO A 159 13.69 -15.50 -11.84
CA PRO A 159 13.35 -16.77 -11.20
C PRO A 159 13.82 -16.78 -9.75
N PHE A 160 13.04 -17.42 -8.87
CA PHE A 160 13.39 -17.60 -7.47
C PHE A 160 14.22 -18.86 -7.27
N SER A 161 15.20 -18.81 -6.36
CA SER A 161 15.79 -20.01 -5.81
C SER A 161 14.75 -20.82 -5.02
N GLN A 162 15.03 -22.08 -4.71
CA GLN A 162 14.13 -22.90 -3.91
C GLN A 162 13.86 -22.29 -2.50
N GLU A 163 14.87 -21.69 -1.90
CA GLU A 163 14.73 -21.04 -0.59
C GLU A 163 13.87 -19.76 -0.68
N GLU A 164 14.09 -18.96 -1.72
CA GLU A 164 13.29 -17.77 -1.99
C GLU A 164 11.84 -18.13 -2.27
N ALA A 165 11.58 -19.17 -3.05
CA ALA A 165 10.24 -19.68 -3.30
C ALA A 165 9.53 -20.09 -2.00
N LYS A 166 10.23 -20.79 -1.10
CA LYS A 166 9.69 -21.15 0.23
C LYS A 166 9.35 -19.92 1.05
N LEU A 167 10.23 -18.91 1.06
CA LEU A 167 9.99 -17.65 1.78
C LEU A 167 8.78 -16.91 1.20
N PHE A 168 8.66 -16.84 -0.12
CA PHE A 168 7.54 -16.22 -0.81
C PHE A 168 6.21 -16.91 -0.44
N PHE A 169 6.15 -18.24 -0.54
CA PHE A 169 4.95 -19.00 -0.15
C PHE A 169 4.61 -18.83 1.32
N GLN A 170 5.59 -18.72 2.21
CA GLN A 170 5.33 -18.42 3.63
C GLN A 170 4.67 -17.04 3.81
N VAL A 171 5.09 -16.03 3.04
CA VAL A 171 4.46 -14.70 3.06
C VAL A 171 3.00 -14.81 2.64
N ILE A 172 2.74 -15.43 1.49
CA ILE A 172 1.39 -15.61 0.95
C ILE A 172 0.50 -16.36 1.96
N ALA A 173 0.96 -17.51 2.46
CA ALA A 173 0.20 -18.34 3.40
C ALA A 173 -0.12 -17.61 4.72
N LYS A 174 0.81 -16.80 5.22
CA LYS A 174 0.60 -16.05 6.47
C LYS A 174 -0.41 -14.91 6.32
N ARG A 175 -0.50 -14.34 5.13
CA ARG A 175 -1.44 -13.23 4.84
C ARG A 175 -2.79 -13.71 4.31
N TYR A 176 -2.86 -14.92 3.77
CA TYR A 176 -4.08 -15.48 3.19
C TYR A 176 -5.26 -15.34 4.16
N GLU A 177 -6.36 -14.78 3.71
CA GLU A 177 -7.59 -14.50 4.47
C GLU A 177 -7.44 -13.58 5.71
N LYS A 178 -6.24 -13.11 6.01
CA LYS A 178 -5.97 -12.26 7.19
C LYS A 178 -5.80 -10.79 6.83
N SER A 179 -5.30 -10.52 5.63
CA SER A 179 -5.09 -9.15 5.15
C SER A 179 -4.86 -9.12 3.65
N ALA A 180 -5.23 -8.02 3.02
CA ALA A 180 -5.19 -7.87 1.58
C ALA A 180 -3.77 -7.76 1.01
N MET A 181 -3.60 -8.25 -0.22
CA MET A 181 -2.39 -8.06 -1.02
C MET A 181 -2.75 -7.59 -2.44
N ILE A 182 -1.84 -6.83 -3.03
CA ILE A 182 -1.80 -6.58 -4.47
C ILE A 182 -0.52 -7.18 -5.01
N LEU A 183 -0.63 -8.07 -5.98
CA LEU A 183 0.47 -8.75 -6.62
C LEU A 183 0.53 -8.32 -8.08
N THR A 184 1.70 -7.97 -8.59
CA THR A 184 1.88 -7.70 -10.02
C THR A 184 2.84 -8.69 -10.64
N SER A 185 2.57 -9.11 -11.86
CA SER A 185 3.45 -10.00 -12.62
C SER A 185 3.34 -9.72 -14.12
N ASN A 186 4.45 -9.88 -14.81
CA ASN A 186 4.49 -9.89 -16.27
C ASN A 186 4.20 -11.29 -16.86
N LEU A 187 4.18 -12.32 -16.00
CA LEU A 187 3.93 -13.70 -16.40
C LEU A 187 2.47 -14.09 -16.13
N PRO A 188 1.81 -14.79 -17.07
CA PRO A 188 0.53 -15.42 -16.81
C PRO A 188 0.69 -16.53 -15.75
N PHE A 189 -0.38 -16.84 -15.02
CA PHE A 189 -0.36 -17.86 -13.95
C PHE A 189 0.22 -19.21 -14.40
N GLY A 190 -0.03 -19.64 -15.63
CA GLY A 190 0.51 -20.91 -16.14
C GLY A 190 2.02 -20.94 -16.33
N GLN A 191 2.71 -19.81 -16.17
CA GLN A 191 4.17 -19.72 -16.24
C GLN A 191 4.81 -19.46 -14.87
N TRP A 192 4.02 -19.33 -13.83
CA TRP A 192 4.54 -19.12 -12.48
C TRP A 192 5.34 -20.32 -11.96
N ASP A 193 5.01 -21.53 -12.41
CA ASP A 193 5.78 -22.73 -12.09
C ASP A 193 7.26 -22.58 -12.45
N GLN A 194 7.58 -21.92 -13.57
CA GLN A 194 8.96 -21.67 -13.99
C GLN A 194 9.70 -20.72 -13.06
N THR A 195 8.97 -19.77 -12.45
CA THR A 195 9.53 -18.82 -11.47
C THR A 195 9.82 -19.50 -10.14
N PHE A 196 8.98 -20.46 -9.75
CA PHE A 196 9.04 -21.11 -8.45
C PHE A 196 9.74 -22.47 -8.45
N ALA A 197 9.95 -23.07 -9.63
CA ALA A 197 10.52 -24.43 -9.73
C ALA A 197 12.01 -24.48 -9.38
N GLY A 198 12.72 -23.33 -9.36
CA GLY A 198 14.17 -23.29 -9.21
C GLY A 198 14.83 -24.35 -10.10
N ASP A 199 15.88 -24.07 -10.84
CA ASP A 199 16.53 -25.03 -11.74
C ASP A 199 16.46 -26.47 -11.21
N ALA A 200 15.49 -27.25 -11.69
CA ALA A 200 15.52 -28.69 -11.66
C ALA A 200 16.33 -29.12 -12.88
N ALA A 201 17.63 -28.92 -12.83
CA ALA A 201 18.60 -29.53 -13.71
C ALA A 201 19.38 -30.57 -12.93
#